data_8e04edb14038727180356ca6abb7b623
#
_entry.id   8e04edb14038727180356ca6abb7b623
#
_cell.length_a   1.000
_cell.length_b   1.000
_cell.length_c   1.000
_cell.angle_alpha   90.00
_cell.angle_beta   90.00
_cell.angle_gamma   90.00
#
_symmetry.space_group_name_H-M   'P 1'
#
loop_
_entity.id
_entity.type
_entity.pdbx_description
1 polymer ?
#
loop_
_entity_poly.entity_id
_entity_poly.type
_entity_poly.pdbx_seq_one_letter_code
_entity_poly.pdbx_strand_id
1 'polypeptide(L)'
;MNIALIGYGKMGKMVESIAIERGHNIILKIDVDNFDEFTPTNLGKAQVAIEFTKPETAFDNITRCIEFGVPVVSGSTGWFNRLDEVKRLCEERNGSMLCTSNFSIGVNIFFEINRQLARIMNRFPEYSVGIEEIHHTQKLDAPSGTAITLAEGVIGEIPRIREWGLVQTGRAPSLPNLPNETRHATSLPIRAIRRDSVPGTHHVKYSSEIDDIEIIHTAHSRKGFALGAVMAAEYIHDKKGIFSMKDLLKI
;
A
#
# COMPACT_ATOMS: atom_id res chain seq x y z
N MET A 1 13.78 19.89 -0.30
CA MET A 1 14.83 18.94 0.09
C MET A 1 15.46 18.30 -1.14
N ASN A 2 16.65 17.71 -0.96
CA ASN A 2 17.34 16.97 -2.00
C ASN A 2 16.96 15.49 -1.91
N ILE A 3 16.44 14.90 -2.99
CA ILE A 3 15.94 13.53 -3.05
C ILE A 3 16.80 12.73 -4.02
N ALA A 4 17.14 11.49 -3.63
CA ALA A 4 17.66 10.47 -4.53
C ALA A 4 16.54 9.51 -4.93
N LEU A 5 16.46 9.15 -6.21
CA LEU A 5 15.54 8.14 -6.73
C LEU A 5 16.32 6.86 -7.04
N ILE A 6 15.92 5.75 -6.44
CA ILE A 6 16.45 4.42 -6.69
C ILE A 6 15.39 3.62 -7.46
N GLY A 7 15.65 3.39 -8.74
CA GLY A 7 14.68 2.92 -9.72
C GLY A 7 14.00 4.09 -10.46
N TYR A 8 14.33 4.24 -11.74
CA TYR A 8 13.83 5.35 -12.56
C TYR A 8 12.90 4.88 -13.69
N GLY A 9 12.10 3.86 -13.39
CA GLY A 9 11.03 3.35 -14.25
C GLY A 9 9.77 4.24 -14.23
N LYS A 10 8.60 3.66 -14.51
CA LYS A 10 7.31 4.37 -14.53
C LYS A 10 6.99 5.09 -13.21
N MET A 11 7.24 4.43 -12.06
CA MET A 11 7.01 5.04 -10.75
C MET A 11 8.04 6.12 -10.42
N GLY A 12 9.33 5.87 -10.65
CA GLY A 12 10.39 6.86 -10.40
C GLY A 12 10.15 8.18 -11.15
N LYS A 13 9.75 8.12 -12.43
CA LYS A 13 9.38 9.30 -13.23
C LYS A 13 8.17 10.05 -12.67
N MET A 14 7.20 9.34 -12.14
CA MET A 14 6.01 9.94 -11.52
C MET A 14 6.35 10.59 -10.17
N VAL A 15 7.19 9.93 -9.37
CA VAL A 15 7.70 10.48 -8.10
C VAL A 15 8.51 11.75 -8.36
N GLU A 16 9.37 11.77 -9.39
CA GLU A 16 10.09 12.97 -9.78
C GLU A 16 9.16 14.15 -10.10
N SER A 17 8.14 13.91 -10.94
CA SER A 17 7.16 14.97 -11.29
C SER A 17 6.50 15.55 -10.03
N ILE A 18 6.02 14.70 -9.14
CA ILE A 18 5.38 15.14 -7.89
C ILE A 18 6.38 15.83 -6.95
N ALA A 19 7.60 15.32 -6.84
CA ALA A 19 8.63 15.93 -6.00
C ALA A 19 8.96 17.36 -6.48
N ILE A 20 9.13 17.55 -7.78
CA ILE A 20 9.38 18.89 -8.38
C ILE A 20 8.17 19.81 -8.17
N GLU A 21 6.94 19.33 -8.42
CA GLU A 21 5.71 20.11 -8.17
C GLU A 21 5.61 20.56 -6.69
N ARG A 22 6.18 19.80 -5.75
CA ARG A 22 6.22 20.11 -4.31
C ARG A 22 7.47 20.91 -3.89
N GLY A 23 8.30 21.37 -4.84
CA GLY A 23 9.46 22.22 -4.57
C GLY A 23 10.71 21.46 -4.09
N HIS A 24 10.84 20.19 -4.41
CA HIS A 24 12.01 19.36 -4.09
C HIS A 24 12.95 19.24 -5.29
N ASN A 25 14.23 18.95 -5.02
CA ASN A 25 15.25 18.72 -6.03
C ASN A 25 15.57 17.24 -6.14
N ILE A 26 15.54 16.68 -7.34
CA ILE A 26 16.08 15.35 -7.62
C ILE A 26 17.55 15.50 -7.99
N ILE A 27 18.44 15.05 -7.10
CA ILE A 27 19.88 15.23 -7.27
C ILE A 27 20.62 13.97 -7.72
N LEU A 28 19.95 12.81 -7.61
CA LEU A 28 20.50 11.52 -8.02
C LEU A 28 19.37 10.63 -8.54
N LYS A 29 19.59 9.96 -9.64
CA LYS A 29 18.68 8.98 -10.22
C LYS A 29 19.48 7.72 -10.54
N ILE A 30 19.20 6.64 -9.82
CA ILE A 30 19.85 5.34 -10.02
C ILE A 30 18.90 4.42 -10.75
N ASP A 31 19.38 3.82 -11.83
CA ASP A 31 18.72 2.75 -12.56
C ASP A 31 19.76 1.69 -12.96
N VAL A 32 19.36 0.69 -13.73
CA VAL A 32 20.24 -0.42 -14.14
C VAL A 32 21.49 0.04 -14.92
N ASP A 33 21.35 1.12 -15.69
CA ASP A 33 22.41 1.60 -16.58
C ASP A 33 23.51 2.45 -15.89
N ASN A 34 23.26 2.90 -14.64
CA ASN A 34 24.20 3.74 -13.88
C ASN A 34 24.31 3.32 -12.40
N PHE A 35 24.17 2.05 -12.14
CA PHE A 35 24.20 1.51 -10.76
C PHE A 35 25.55 1.73 -10.05
N ASP A 36 26.63 1.94 -10.78
CA ASP A 36 27.95 2.32 -10.29
C ASP A 36 27.96 3.71 -9.61
N GLU A 37 27.01 4.59 -9.96
CA GLU A 37 26.81 5.87 -9.27
C GLU A 37 26.18 5.74 -7.88
N PHE A 38 25.65 4.57 -7.49
CA PHE A 38 25.06 4.31 -6.19
C PHE A 38 26.15 4.12 -5.12
N THR A 39 26.85 5.20 -4.82
CA THR A 39 27.98 5.25 -3.88
C THR A 39 27.62 6.07 -2.65
N PRO A 40 28.33 5.87 -1.50
CA PRO A 40 28.15 6.68 -0.30
C PRO A 40 28.31 8.19 -0.59
N THR A 41 29.28 8.54 -1.44
CA THR A 41 29.59 9.95 -1.78
C THR A 41 28.45 10.60 -2.55
N ASN A 42 27.84 9.91 -3.49
CA ASN A 42 26.75 10.46 -4.30
C ASN A 42 25.44 10.47 -3.51
N LEU A 43 25.08 9.36 -2.86
CA LEU A 43 23.85 9.26 -2.09
C LEU A 43 23.87 10.19 -0.86
N GLY A 44 25.01 10.36 -0.20
CA GLY A 44 25.14 11.21 0.99
C GLY A 44 24.86 12.70 0.74
N LYS A 45 24.71 13.14 -0.52
CA LYS A 45 24.25 14.48 -0.87
C LYS A 45 22.71 14.62 -0.78
N ALA A 46 21.99 13.50 -0.72
CA ALA A 46 20.53 13.47 -0.58
C ALA A 46 20.12 13.48 0.89
N GLN A 47 19.01 14.12 1.19
CA GLN A 47 18.39 14.12 2.51
C GLN A 47 17.49 12.89 2.71
N VAL A 48 17.05 12.28 1.62
CA VAL A 48 16.20 11.07 1.62
C VAL A 48 16.29 10.36 0.28
N ALA A 49 16.21 9.04 0.29
CA ALA A 49 16.07 8.22 -0.90
C ALA A 49 14.64 7.69 -1.03
N ILE A 50 14.12 7.63 -2.27
CA ILE A 50 12.86 6.99 -2.60
C ILE A 50 13.14 5.84 -3.56
N GLU A 51 12.80 4.61 -3.14
CA GLU A 51 13.14 3.37 -3.82
C GLU A 51 11.87 2.73 -4.42
N PHE A 52 11.89 2.52 -5.75
CA PHE A 52 10.89 1.76 -6.51
C PHE A 52 11.61 0.93 -7.58
N THR A 53 12.12 -0.22 -7.19
CA THR A 53 12.81 -1.16 -8.09
C THR A 53 12.06 -2.49 -8.22
N LYS A 54 12.79 -3.59 -8.26
CA LYS A 54 12.25 -4.95 -8.34
C LYS A 54 12.40 -5.69 -7.01
N PRO A 55 11.59 -6.73 -6.75
CA PRO A 55 11.69 -7.54 -5.53
C PRO A 55 13.11 -8.03 -5.24
N GLU A 56 13.83 -8.43 -6.29
CA GLU A 56 15.16 -9.04 -6.17
C GLU A 56 16.24 -8.06 -5.74
N THR A 57 16.06 -6.76 -6.01
CA THR A 57 17.05 -5.72 -5.73
C THR A 57 16.66 -4.79 -4.58
N ALA A 58 15.39 -4.77 -4.20
CA ALA A 58 14.85 -3.83 -3.21
C ALA A 58 15.55 -3.96 -1.85
N PHE A 59 15.74 -5.18 -1.37
CA PHE A 59 16.41 -5.42 -0.08
C PHE A 59 17.82 -4.80 -0.06
N ASP A 60 18.64 -5.08 -1.09
CA ASP A 60 20.02 -4.57 -1.16
C ASP A 60 20.05 -3.05 -1.33
N ASN A 61 19.11 -2.47 -2.07
CA ASN A 61 19.01 -1.03 -2.24
C ASN A 61 18.66 -0.33 -0.93
N ILE A 62 17.70 -0.87 -0.17
CA ILE A 62 17.26 -0.32 1.11
C ILE A 62 18.39 -0.42 2.13
N THR A 63 19.05 -1.58 2.24
CA THR A 63 20.17 -1.78 3.17
C THR A 63 21.32 -0.84 2.87
N ARG A 64 21.68 -0.63 1.59
CA ARG A 64 22.69 0.37 1.20
C ARG A 64 22.32 1.79 1.62
N CYS A 65 21.06 2.21 1.46
CA CYS A 65 20.62 3.53 1.92
C CYS A 65 20.83 3.69 3.42
N ILE A 66 20.45 2.69 4.21
CA ILE A 66 20.59 2.69 5.66
C ILE A 66 22.09 2.70 6.06
N GLU A 67 22.92 1.86 5.42
CA GLU A 67 24.36 1.80 5.66
C GLU A 67 25.08 3.11 5.33
N PHE A 68 24.63 3.81 4.29
CA PHE A 68 25.16 5.12 3.90
C PHE A 68 24.56 6.27 4.73
N GLY A 69 23.71 5.98 5.72
CA GLY A 69 23.13 6.95 6.64
C GLY A 69 22.03 7.82 6.05
N VAL A 70 21.46 7.44 4.90
CA VAL A 70 20.39 8.19 4.21
C VAL A 70 19.03 7.57 4.51
N PRO A 71 18.06 8.36 5.01
CA PRO A 71 16.67 7.94 5.18
C PRO A 71 16.10 7.34 3.91
N VAL A 72 15.31 6.24 4.02
CA VAL A 72 14.78 5.56 2.84
C VAL A 72 13.28 5.30 2.92
N VAL A 73 12.58 5.67 1.85
CA VAL A 73 11.19 5.32 1.58
C VAL A 73 11.17 4.26 0.49
N SER A 74 10.59 3.09 0.74
CA SER A 74 10.51 2.02 -0.26
C SER A 74 9.09 1.57 -0.54
N GLY A 75 8.75 1.54 -1.84
CA GLY A 75 7.49 1.03 -2.37
C GLY A 75 7.62 -0.27 -3.16
N SER A 76 8.81 -0.83 -3.24
CA SER A 76 9.01 -2.15 -3.84
C SER A 76 8.38 -3.23 -2.97
N THR A 77 7.74 -4.21 -3.61
CA THR A 77 7.08 -5.34 -2.94
C THR A 77 7.83 -6.65 -3.21
N GLY A 78 7.43 -7.74 -2.53
CA GLY A 78 7.99 -9.08 -2.77
C GLY A 78 9.29 -9.38 -2.02
N TRP A 79 9.80 -8.46 -1.18
CA TRP A 79 10.98 -8.64 -0.33
C TRP A 79 10.66 -8.64 1.19
N PHE A 80 9.41 -8.46 1.56
CA PHE A 80 8.98 -8.30 2.97
C PHE A 80 9.27 -9.51 3.86
N ASN A 81 9.56 -10.68 3.29
CA ASN A 81 10.07 -11.84 4.04
C ASN A 81 11.40 -11.55 4.76
N ARG A 82 12.14 -10.51 4.31
CA ARG A 82 13.39 -10.03 4.92
C ARG A 82 13.22 -8.70 5.68
N LEU A 83 12.00 -8.25 5.92
CA LEU A 83 11.72 -6.97 6.56
C LEU A 83 12.36 -6.85 7.96
N ASP A 84 12.35 -7.92 8.73
CA ASP A 84 12.91 -7.89 10.09
C ASP A 84 14.45 -7.77 10.10
N GLU A 85 15.13 -8.23 9.04
CA GLU A 85 16.56 -7.99 8.86
C GLU A 85 16.84 -6.49 8.63
N VAL A 86 16.04 -5.86 7.77
CA VAL A 86 16.17 -4.41 7.48
C VAL A 86 15.82 -3.56 8.70
N LYS A 87 14.81 -3.94 9.48
CA LYS A 87 14.45 -3.24 10.72
C LYS A 87 15.61 -3.25 11.72
N ARG A 88 16.21 -4.43 11.97
CA ARG A 88 17.38 -4.55 12.84
C ARG A 88 18.53 -3.67 12.38
N LEU A 89 18.87 -3.72 11.08
CA LEU A 89 19.92 -2.87 10.53
C LEU A 89 19.60 -1.38 10.72
N CYS A 90 18.35 -0.98 10.50
CA CYS A 90 17.90 0.40 10.70
C CYS A 90 18.08 0.86 12.16
N GLU A 91 17.75 0.01 13.13
CA GLU A 91 17.94 0.28 14.56
C GLU A 91 19.43 0.36 14.91
N GLU A 92 20.25 -0.62 14.49
CA GLU A 92 21.69 -0.67 14.73
C GLU A 92 22.44 0.55 14.17
N ARG A 93 21.99 1.06 13.03
CA ARG A 93 22.59 2.23 12.36
C ARG A 93 21.95 3.56 12.78
N ASN A 94 21.01 3.56 13.71
CA ASN A 94 20.19 4.74 14.04
C ASN A 94 19.67 5.42 12.78
N GLY A 95 19.13 4.59 11.86
CA GLY A 95 18.65 4.99 10.55
C GLY A 95 17.23 5.53 10.57
N SER A 96 16.67 5.72 9.37
CA SER A 96 15.27 6.10 9.19
C SER A 96 14.70 5.40 7.99
N MET A 97 13.54 4.74 8.14
CA MET A 97 12.89 4.05 7.04
C MET A 97 11.36 4.10 7.12
N LEU A 98 10.73 4.11 5.94
CA LEU A 98 9.30 3.85 5.76
C LEU A 98 9.11 2.94 4.55
N CYS A 99 8.74 1.69 4.79
CA CYS A 99 8.49 0.71 3.74
C CYS A 99 7.02 0.27 3.77
N THR A 100 6.36 0.30 2.62
CA THR A 100 4.94 -0.10 2.51
C THR A 100 4.63 -0.65 1.13
N SER A 101 3.67 -1.57 1.06
CA SER A 101 3.13 -2.05 -0.21
C SER A 101 2.16 -1.06 -0.88
N ASN A 102 1.72 -0.02 -0.17
CA ASN A 102 0.75 0.94 -0.69
C ASN A 102 0.93 2.34 -0.09
N PHE A 103 1.40 3.28 -0.91
CA PHE A 103 1.56 4.69 -0.54
C PHE A 103 0.31 5.55 -0.77
N SER A 104 -0.77 5.03 -1.36
CA SER A 104 -1.98 5.82 -1.58
C SER A 104 -2.58 6.29 -0.24
N ILE A 105 -2.63 7.59 -0.05
CA ILE A 105 -3.25 8.21 1.14
C ILE A 105 -4.70 7.77 1.27
N GLY A 106 -5.46 7.84 0.17
CA GLY A 106 -6.86 7.44 0.16
C GLY A 106 -7.07 5.96 0.53
N VAL A 107 -6.19 5.05 0.05
CA VAL A 107 -6.25 3.63 0.41
C VAL A 107 -5.93 3.41 1.89
N ASN A 108 -4.93 4.11 2.44
CA ASN A 108 -4.58 3.97 3.86
C ASN A 108 -5.68 4.51 4.79
N ILE A 109 -6.32 5.65 4.43
CA ILE A 109 -7.51 6.16 5.12
C ILE A 109 -8.66 5.14 5.01
N PHE A 110 -8.86 4.57 3.84
CA PHE A 110 -9.89 3.56 3.59
C PHE A 110 -9.68 2.30 4.44
N PHE A 111 -8.43 1.83 4.60
CA PHE A 111 -8.10 0.73 5.52
C PHE A 111 -8.50 1.05 6.97
N GLU A 112 -8.23 2.27 7.43
CA GLU A 112 -8.56 2.67 8.80
C GLU A 112 -10.07 2.76 9.01
N ILE A 113 -10.79 3.41 8.09
CA ILE A 113 -12.27 3.49 8.13
C ILE A 113 -12.88 2.08 8.11
N ASN A 114 -12.36 1.18 7.26
CA ASN A 114 -12.81 -0.21 7.19
C ASN A 114 -12.67 -0.94 8.53
N ARG A 115 -11.53 -0.78 9.22
CA ARG A 115 -11.34 -1.41 10.54
C ARG A 115 -12.27 -0.83 11.60
N GLN A 116 -12.41 0.51 11.63
CA GLN A 116 -13.31 1.16 12.58
C GLN A 116 -14.76 0.75 12.35
N LEU A 117 -15.20 0.70 11.08
CA LEU A 117 -16.53 0.22 10.73
C LEU A 117 -16.71 -1.24 11.13
N ALA A 118 -15.76 -2.12 10.84
CA ALA A 118 -15.80 -3.53 11.21
C ALA A 118 -15.94 -3.71 12.74
N ARG A 119 -15.20 -2.93 13.53
CA ARG A 119 -15.30 -2.92 15.00
C ARG A 119 -16.70 -2.55 15.49
N ILE A 120 -17.34 -1.57 14.86
CA ILE A 120 -18.74 -1.21 15.17
C ILE A 120 -19.68 -2.35 14.79
N MET A 121 -19.53 -2.87 13.56
CA MET A 121 -20.41 -3.90 12.98
C MET A 121 -20.27 -5.26 13.65
N ASN A 122 -19.19 -5.51 14.39
CA ASN A 122 -19.05 -6.73 15.19
C ASN A 122 -20.19 -6.92 16.20
N ARG A 123 -20.82 -5.83 16.66
CA ARG A 123 -21.94 -5.85 17.61
C ARG A 123 -23.30 -6.11 16.95
N PHE A 124 -23.35 -6.15 15.62
CA PHE A 124 -24.57 -6.30 14.83
C PHE A 124 -24.45 -7.54 13.91
N PRO A 125 -24.65 -8.76 14.46
CA PRO A 125 -24.46 -9.99 13.71
C PRO A 125 -25.49 -10.22 12.59
N GLU A 126 -26.58 -9.47 12.57
CA GLU A 126 -27.57 -9.46 11.50
C GLU A 126 -27.04 -8.91 10.18
N TYR A 127 -25.94 -8.14 10.19
CA TYR A 127 -25.27 -7.71 8.99
C TYR A 127 -24.26 -8.74 8.50
N SER A 128 -24.40 -9.15 7.27
CA SER A 128 -23.36 -9.84 6.51
C SER A 128 -22.40 -8.84 5.89
N VAL A 129 -21.11 -9.24 5.67
CA VAL A 129 -20.12 -8.38 5.04
C VAL A 129 -19.50 -9.07 3.83
N GLY A 130 -19.19 -8.29 2.78
CA GLY A 130 -18.47 -8.75 1.60
C GLY A 130 -17.61 -7.65 0.99
N ILE A 131 -16.63 -8.07 0.19
CA ILE A 131 -15.72 -7.18 -0.51
C ILE A 131 -15.81 -7.41 -2.01
N GLU A 132 -15.84 -6.32 -2.78
CA GLU A 132 -15.70 -6.35 -4.24
C GLU A 132 -14.48 -5.51 -4.64
N GLU A 133 -13.68 -6.01 -5.57
CA GLU A 133 -12.60 -5.27 -6.19
C GLU A 133 -12.73 -5.27 -7.70
N ILE A 134 -12.43 -4.15 -8.34
CA ILE A 134 -12.47 -3.99 -9.80
C ILE A 134 -11.14 -3.43 -10.27
N HIS A 135 -10.47 -4.12 -11.18
CA HIS A 135 -9.22 -3.70 -11.80
C HIS A 135 -9.22 -3.96 -13.31
N HIS A 136 -8.23 -3.37 -13.99
CA HIS A 136 -8.00 -3.59 -15.42
C HIS A 136 -7.73 -5.08 -15.73
N THR A 137 -8.00 -5.49 -16.97
CA THR A 137 -7.89 -6.89 -17.43
C THR A 137 -6.45 -7.45 -17.41
N GLN A 138 -5.42 -6.58 -17.38
CA GLN A 138 -4.02 -6.98 -17.30
C GLN A 138 -3.52 -7.29 -15.88
N LYS A 139 -4.37 -7.12 -14.85
CA LYS A 139 -4.01 -7.45 -13.47
C LYS A 139 -4.11 -8.96 -13.28
N LEU A 140 -2.98 -9.61 -12.98
CA LEU A 140 -2.87 -11.07 -12.88
C LEU A 140 -3.31 -11.62 -11.54
N ASP A 141 -2.94 -10.94 -10.45
CA ASP A 141 -3.29 -11.36 -9.09
C ASP A 141 -4.78 -11.12 -8.79
N ALA A 142 -5.42 -12.09 -8.17
CA ALA A 142 -6.79 -12.04 -7.66
C ALA A 142 -6.91 -12.91 -6.39
N PRO A 143 -7.41 -12.36 -5.27
CA PRO A 143 -7.74 -10.95 -5.06
C PRO A 143 -6.50 -10.06 -5.04
N SER A 144 -6.69 -8.73 -5.20
CA SER A 144 -5.61 -7.76 -5.08
C SER A 144 -5.10 -7.69 -3.63
N GLY A 145 -3.82 -7.30 -3.45
CA GLY A 145 -3.26 -7.08 -2.11
C GLY A 145 -4.08 -6.10 -1.27
N THR A 146 -4.68 -5.08 -1.88
CA THR A 146 -5.59 -4.14 -1.20
C THR A 146 -6.86 -4.84 -0.69
N ALA A 147 -7.47 -5.71 -1.49
CA ALA A 147 -8.65 -6.45 -1.09
C ALA A 147 -8.32 -7.45 0.05
N ILE A 148 -7.16 -8.08 0.02
CA ILE A 148 -6.68 -8.96 1.10
C ILE A 148 -6.50 -8.15 2.39
N THR A 149 -5.84 -7.00 2.35
CA THR A 149 -5.65 -6.13 3.53
C THR A 149 -6.98 -5.64 4.12
N LEU A 150 -7.96 -5.32 3.27
CA LEU A 150 -9.32 -4.98 3.71
C LEU A 150 -9.98 -6.15 4.44
N ALA A 151 -9.88 -7.37 3.87
CA ALA A 151 -10.44 -8.56 4.47
C ALA A 151 -9.79 -8.91 5.80
N GLU A 152 -8.47 -8.84 5.89
CA GLU A 152 -7.71 -9.03 7.14
C GLU A 152 -8.11 -8.00 8.19
N GLY A 153 -8.35 -6.74 7.77
CA GLY A 153 -8.86 -5.69 8.65
C GLY A 153 -10.25 -5.99 9.22
N VAL A 154 -11.15 -6.58 8.42
CA VAL A 154 -12.47 -7.03 8.89
C VAL A 154 -12.35 -8.24 9.82
N ILE A 155 -11.56 -9.24 9.45
CA ILE A 155 -11.35 -10.47 10.24
C ILE A 155 -10.76 -10.14 11.62
N GLY A 156 -9.80 -9.20 11.67
CA GLY A 156 -9.17 -8.79 12.93
C GLY A 156 -10.14 -8.12 13.92
N GLU A 157 -11.24 -7.53 13.45
CA GLU A 157 -12.23 -6.86 14.30
C GLU A 157 -13.53 -7.66 14.49
N ILE A 158 -13.80 -8.67 13.66
CA ILE A 158 -15.00 -9.51 13.72
C ILE A 158 -14.63 -10.99 13.93
N PRO A 159 -14.42 -11.46 15.17
CA PRO A 159 -13.91 -12.81 15.46
C PRO A 159 -14.75 -13.98 14.94
N ARG A 160 -16.05 -13.76 14.63
CA ARG A 160 -16.90 -14.78 14.01
C ARG A 160 -16.49 -15.09 12.57
N ILE A 161 -15.80 -14.16 11.90
CA ILE A 161 -15.23 -14.33 10.56
C ILE A 161 -13.77 -14.75 10.75
N ARG A 162 -13.39 -15.91 10.22
CA ARG A 162 -12.08 -16.53 10.49
C ARG A 162 -11.13 -16.51 9.29
N GLU A 163 -11.69 -16.41 8.09
CA GLU A 163 -10.97 -16.47 6.84
C GLU A 163 -11.68 -15.64 5.76
N TRP A 164 -11.03 -15.43 4.66
CA TRP A 164 -11.65 -14.88 3.46
C TRP A 164 -11.58 -15.90 2.32
N GLY A 165 -12.50 -15.81 1.37
CA GLY A 165 -12.55 -16.68 0.20
C GLY A 165 -12.86 -15.90 -1.08
N LEU A 166 -12.16 -16.23 -2.17
CA LEU A 166 -12.46 -15.71 -3.50
C LEU A 166 -13.70 -16.44 -4.06
N VAL A 167 -14.80 -15.73 -4.21
CA VAL A 167 -16.07 -16.35 -4.63
C VAL A 167 -16.28 -16.32 -6.13
N GLN A 168 -15.70 -15.35 -6.87
CA GLN A 168 -15.80 -15.31 -8.32
C GLN A 168 -14.77 -14.38 -8.97
N THR A 169 -14.23 -14.80 -10.12
CA THR A 169 -13.50 -13.95 -11.05
C THR A 169 -14.27 -13.92 -12.37
N GLY A 170 -14.59 -12.71 -12.92
CA GLY A 170 -15.23 -12.62 -14.24
C GLY A 170 -16.01 -11.33 -14.49
N ARG A 171 -16.62 -11.25 -15.69
CA ARG A 171 -17.52 -10.17 -16.13
C ARG A 171 -18.91 -10.36 -15.50
N ALA A 172 -19.10 -9.93 -14.26
CA ALA A 172 -20.43 -9.96 -13.66
C ALA A 172 -20.88 -8.56 -13.24
N PRO A 173 -22.18 -8.25 -13.27
CA PRO A 173 -22.71 -7.02 -12.68
C PRO A 173 -22.48 -7.00 -11.18
N SER A 174 -22.45 -5.78 -10.61
CA SER A 174 -22.24 -5.44 -9.18
C SER A 174 -22.75 -6.49 -8.18
N LEU A 175 -22.18 -6.49 -6.96
CA LEU A 175 -22.54 -7.39 -5.85
C LEU A 175 -24.07 -7.64 -5.84
N PRO A 176 -24.54 -8.87 -6.12
CA PRO A 176 -25.91 -9.22 -5.75
C PRO A 176 -26.05 -9.05 -4.23
N ASN A 177 -27.25 -8.85 -3.74
CA ASN A 177 -27.52 -8.99 -2.31
C ASN A 177 -26.80 -10.25 -1.84
N LEU A 178 -25.88 -10.09 -0.87
CA LEU A 178 -25.19 -11.24 -0.29
C LEU A 178 -26.26 -12.26 0.13
N PRO A 179 -26.18 -13.54 -0.29
CA PRO A 179 -27.22 -14.51 0.05
C PRO A 179 -27.41 -14.54 1.56
N ASN A 180 -28.64 -14.78 2.01
CA ASN A 180 -28.94 -14.94 3.45
C ASN A 180 -28.06 -15.97 4.15
N GLU A 181 -27.48 -16.90 3.39
CA GLU A 181 -26.54 -17.93 3.83
C GLU A 181 -25.22 -17.37 4.39
N THR A 182 -24.85 -16.12 4.07
CA THR A 182 -23.60 -15.51 4.58
C THR A 182 -23.75 -14.87 5.97
N ARG A 183 -24.95 -14.77 6.53
CA ARG A 183 -25.21 -14.17 7.86
C ARG A 183 -24.51 -14.88 9.01
N HIS A 184 -24.21 -16.16 8.87
CA HIS A 184 -23.46 -16.97 9.83
C HIS A 184 -22.18 -17.55 9.24
N ALA A 185 -21.74 -17.05 8.06
CA ALA A 185 -20.54 -17.53 7.40
C ALA A 185 -19.30 -17.15 8.21
N THR A 186 -18.43 -18.13 8.41
CA THR A 186 -17.10 -17.91 9.00
C THR A 186 -16.09 -17.40 7.99
N SER A 187 -16.46 -17.31 6.71
CA SER A 187 -15.61 -16.86 5.59
C SER A 187 -16.17 -15.58 4.97
N LEU A 188 -15.28 -14.58 4.80
CA LEU A 188 -15.57 -13.32 4.15
C LEU A 188 -15.46 -13.47 2.62
N PRO A 189 -16.54 -13.28 1.85
CA PRO A 189 -16.47 -13.37 0.40
C PRO A 189 -15.75 -12.17 -0.21
N ILE A 190 -14.76 -12.45 -1.07
CA ILE A 190 -14.12 -11.43 -1.93
C ILE A 190 -14.48 -11.74 -3.38
N ARG A 191 -14.98 -10.74 -4.09
CA ARG A 191 -15.25 -10.79 -5.52
C ARG A 191 -14.25 -9.96 -6.29
N ALA A 192 -13.52 -10.57 -7.22
CA ALA A 192 -12.57 -9.89 -8.08
C ALA A 192 -13.11 -9.73 -9.49
N ILE A 193 -13.30 -8.50 -9.95
CA ILE A 193 -13.78 -8.15 -11.29
C ILE A 193 -12.62 -7.59 -12.11
N ARG A 194 -12.55 -7.99 -13.37
CA ARG A 194 -11.59 -7.45 -14.35
C ARG A 194 -12.36 -6.71 -15.44
N ARG A 195 -12.09 -5.40 -15.54
CA ARG A 195 -12.75 -4.48 -16.49
C ARG A 195 -11.70 -3.54 -17.06
N ASP A 196 -11.71 -3.32 -18.37
CA ASP A 196 -10.75 -2.45 -19.02
C ASP A 196 -10.75 -1.04 -18.46
N SER A 197 -9.54 -0.47 -18.43
CA SER A 197 -9.25 0.91 -18.03
C SER A 197 -9.59 1.30 -16.59
N VAL A 198 -9.87 0.34 -15.68
CA VAL A 198 -10.11 0.63 -14.25
C VAL A 198 -8.79 0.53 -13.48
N PRO A 199 -8.26 1.65 -12.92
CA PRO A 199 -7.02 1.63 -12.14
C PRO A 199 -7.13 0.81 -10.86
N GLY A 200 -8.32 0.83 -10.22
CA GLY A 200 -8.65 0.08 -9.03
C GLY A 200 -9.81 0.70 -8.28
N THR A 201 -10.85 -0.10 -8.03
CA THR A 201 -11.98 0.24 -7.15
C THR A 201 -12.10 -0.86 -6.11
N HIS A 202 -12.31 -0.49 -4.85
CA HIS A 202 -12.57 -1.41 -3.76
C HIS A 202 -13.82 -0.98 -3.02
N HIS A 203 -14.69 -1.92 -2.78
CA HIS A 203 -15.99 -1.73 -2.17
C HIS A 203 -16.15 -2.72 -1.01
N VAL A 204 -16.43 -2.24 0.18
CA VAL A 204 -16.81 -3.04 1.34
C VAL A 204 -18.27 -2.75 1.65
N LYS A 205 -19.07 -3.80 1.71
CA LYS A 205 -20.51 -3.70 1.91
C LYS A 205 -20.94 -4.56 3.09
N TYR A 206 -21.70 -3.95 3.98
CA TYR A 206 -22.45 -4.60 5.06
C TYR A 206 -23.92 -4.59 4.69
N SER A 207 -24.60 -5.73 4.73
CA SER A 207 -26.00 -5.88 4.30
C SER A 207 -26.84 -6.57 5.36
N SER A 208 -28.02 -6.04 5.62
CA SER A 208 -29.08 -6.64 6.43
C SER A 208 -30.37 -6.81 5.62
N GLU A 209 -31.47 -7.21 6.25
CA GLU A 209 -32.82 -7.18 5.62
C GLU A 209 -33.39 -5.77 5.54
N ILE A 210 -32.83 -4.84 6.32
CA ILE A 210 -33.41 -3.49 6.49
C ILE A 210 -32.67 -2.50 5.59
N ASP A 211 -31.33 -2.54 5.59
CA ASP A 211 -30.50 -1.57 4.89
C ASP A 211 -29.10 -2.12 4.57
N ASP A 212 -28.34 -1.32 3.81
CA ASP A 212 -26.96 -1.55 3.46
C ASP A 212 -26.09 -0.39 3.95
N ILE A 213 -24.87 -0.70 4.42
CA ILE A 213 -23.82 0.27 4.68
C ILE A 213 -22.64 -0.03 3.75
N GLU A 214 -22.22 0.96 2.97
CA GLU A 214 -21.18 0.79 1.97
C GLU A 214 -20.07 1.82 2.13
N ILE A 215 -18.82 1.38 2.00
CA ILE A 215 -17.66 2.26 1.85
C ILE A 215 -16.94 1.90 0.55
N ILE A 216 -16.56 2.91 -0.24
CA ILE A 216 -15.99 2.72 -1.58
C ILE A 216 -14.76 3.62 -1.74
N HIS A 217 -13.69 3.04 -2.24
CA HIS A 217 -12.51 3.76 -2.70
C HIS A 217 -12.30 3.51 -4.20
N THR A 218 -12.19 4.57 -4.99
CA THR A 218 -11.90 4.50 -6.43
C THR A 218 -10.62 5.29 -6.74
N ALA A 219 -9.62 4.61 -7.26
CA ALA A 219 -8.41 5.26 -7.76
C ALA A 219 -8.65 5.79 -9.19
N HIS A 220 -8.32 7.05 -9.44
CA HIS A 220 -8.39 7.64 -10.78
C HIS A 220 -7.06 7.56 -11.54
N SER A 221 -5.95 7.46 -10.82
CA SER A 221 -4.61 7.35 -11.39
C SER A 221 -3.59 6.81 -10.39
N ARG A 222 -2.39 6.49 -10.86
CA ARG A 222 -1.26 6.10 -10.00
C ARG A 222 -0.56 7.28 -9.31
N LYS A 223 -0.96 8.52 -9.59
CA LYS A 223 -0.37 9.72 -8.94
C LYS A 223 -0.48 9.68 -7.41
N GLY A 224 -1.54 9.04 -6.87
CA GLY A 224 -1.73 8.89 -5.43
C GLY A 224 -0.60 8.12 -4.74
N PHE A 225 -0.02 7.13 -5.39
CA PHE A 225 1.13 6.38 -4.85
C PHE A 225 2.40 7.25 -4.85
N ALA A 226 2.66 7.98 -5.93
CA ALA A 226 3.82 8.87 -6.03
C ALA A 226 3.72 10.02 -5.02
N LEU A 227 2.54 10.62 -4.86
CA LEU A 227 2.30 11.65 -3.86
C LEU A 227 2.56 11.14 -2.45
N GLY A 228 2.02 9.97 -2.09
CA GLY A 228 2.24 9.40 -0.77
C GLY A 228 3.70 9.05 -0.51
N ALA A 229 4.44 8.59 -1.52
CA ALA A 229 5.88 8.33 -1.38
C ALA A 229 6.68 9.62 -1.13
N VAL A 230 6.36 10.71 -1.83
CA VAL A 230 7.00 12.02 -1.59
C VAL A 230 6.64 12.55 -0.20
N MET A 231 5.38 12.46 0.22
CA MET A 231 4.97 12.85 1.58
C MET A 231 5.64 11.97 2.66
N ALA A 232 5.85 10.69 2.40
CA ALA A 232 6.60 9.83 3.31
C ALA A 232 8.07 10.27 3.42
N ALA A 233 8.67 10.67 2.31
CA ALA A 233 10.03 11.23 2.30
C ALA A 233 10.10 12.55 3.09
N GLU A 234 9.13 13.44 2.91
CA GLU A 234 8.99 14.68 3.72
C GLU A 234 8.84 14.39 5.21
N TYR A 235 8.15 13.29 5.53
CA TYR A 235 7.88 12.93 6.92
C TYR A 235 9.11 12.36 7.64
N ILE A 236 9.96 11.55 6.95
CA ILE A 236 11.04 10.83 7.62
C ILE A 236 12.42 11.47 7.49
N HIS A 237 12.64 12.45 6.60
CA HIS A 237 13.99 12.94 6.23
C HIS A 237 14.82 13.50 7.40
N ASP A 238 14.16 14.01 8.44
CA ASP A 238 14.76 14.59 9.64
C ASP A 238 14.53 13.74 10.91
N LYS A 239 13.95 12.55 10.76
CA LYS A 239 13.62 11.65 11.86
C LYS A 239 14.52 10.42 11.88
N LYS A 240 14.52 9.73 13.03
CA LYS A 240 15.19 8.45 13.22
C LYS A 240 14.18 7.41 13.66
N GLY A 241 14.26 6.21 13.09
CA GLY A 241 13.39 5.09 13.43
C GLY A 241 12.67 4.48 12.24
N ILE A 242 11.76 3.58 12.53
CA ILE A 242 10.97 2.82 11.57
C ILE A 242 9.55 3.37 11.59
N PHE A 243 9.09 3.84 10.44
CA PHE A 243 7.82 4.51 10.31
C PHE A 243 6.88 3.76 9.36
N SER A 244 5.60 4.05 9.47
CA SER A 244 4.52 3.53 8.63
C SER A 244 3.66 4.65 8.07
N MET A 245 2.77 4.31 7.14
CA MET A 245 1.76 5.26 6.66
C MET A 245 0.80 5.73 7.76
N LYS A 246 0.59 4.93 8.81
CA LYS A 246 -0.22 5.34 9.96
C LYS A 246 0.42 6.48 10.74
N ASP A 247 1.75 6.42 10.93
CA ASP A 247 2.49 7.48 11.63
C ASP A 247 2.45 8.77 10.82
N LEU A 248 2.61 8.67 9.49
CA LEU A 248 2.49 9.81 8.58
C LEU A 248 1.10 10.46 8.64
N LEU A 249 0.05 9.64 8.61
CA LEU A 249 -1.35 10.11 8.55
C LEU A 249 -1.97 10.37 9.93
N LYS A 250 -1.29 9.98 11.02
CA LYS A 250 -1.76 10.08 12.40
C LYS A 250 -3.12 9.37 12.63
N ILE A 251 -3.24 8.14 12.13
CA ILE A 251 -4.45 7.31 12.17
C ILE A 251 -4.19 5.93 12.79
#